data_1ec092566e4b54613aded710a45e337a
#
_entry.id   1ec092566e4b54613aded710a45e337a
#
_cell.length_a   1.000
_cell.length_b   1.000
_cell.length_c   1.000
_cell.angle_alpha   90.00
_cell.angle_beta   90.00
_cell.angle_gamma   90.00
#
_symmetry.space_group_name_H-M   'P 1'
#
loop_
_entity.id
_entity.type
_entity.pdbx_description
1 polymer ?
#
loop_
_entity_poly.entity_id
_entity_poly.type
_entity_poly.pdbx_seq_one_letter_code
_entity_poly.pdbx_strand_id
1 'polypeptide(L)'
;MLNRVLVKLDNEGEVKHLARYSKVIMENYPEVEIVGLFIHPDIQEHSYKEFRGVGGDYDIKEAMDEHELKIAKITETENKIRDEFLSSVEKASFYSKEGDIPEVLMNELRLFDMALVSKTEKIGHDLRELLKSHNKPIILVPDLESYSLDRILVADDQGLEVNKSVFKFMSIFQKVEEFKAITVDISQEEVKDLTFYMERIGKKIDYNFEEGSVDEIILNYSKECDMLIMGNLKRSFMVEKLIRKGGIKALEEVRKPVFIG
;
A
#
# COMPACT_ATOMS: atom_id res chain seq x y z
N MET A 1 7.90 7.10 -15.84
CA MET A 1 6.68 7.95 -15.97
C MET A 1 5.52 7.15 -15.39
N LEU A 2 4.67 7.74 -14.56
CA LEU A 2 3.50 7.09 -13.98
C LEU A 2 2.37 7.03 -15.01
N ASN A 3 1.92 5.83 -15.37
CA ASN A 3 0.87 5.64 -16.39
C ASN A 3 -0.39 5.01 -15.79
N ARG A 4 -0.24 3.99 -14.92
CA ARG A 4 -1.39 3.22 -14.42
C ARG A 4 -1.25 2.93 -12.94
N VAL A 5 -2.29 3.21 -12.17
CA VAL A 5 -2.36 2.97 -10.72
C VAL A 5 -3.54 2.06 -10.42
N LEU A 6 -3.28 0.99 -9.71
CA LEU A 6 -4.31 0.07 -9.20
C LEU A 6 -4.71 0.50 -7.79
N VAL A 7 -6.00 0.66 -7.54
CA VAL A 7 -6.56 1.01 -6.23
C VAL A 7 -7.31 -0.19 -5.70
N LYS A 8 -6.74 -0.86 -4.69
CA LYS A 8 -7.40 -1.99 -4.02
C LYS A 8 -8.49 -1.47 -3.08
N LEU A 9 -9.70 -1.95 -3.25
CA LEU A 9 -10.89 -1.53 -2.52
C LEU A 9 -11.54 -2.76 -1.87
N ASP A 10 -11.60 -2.81 -0.53
CA ASP A 10 -12.13 -3.96 0.21
C ASP A 10 -13.51 -3.67 0.82
N ASN A 11 -13.76 -2.44 1.21
CA ASN A 11 -15.00 -2.03 1.86
C ASN A 11 -15.33 -0.55 1.61
N GLU A 12 -16.59 -0.17 1.86
CA GLU A 12 -17.09 1.19 1.65
C GLU A 12 -16.29 2.26 2.42
N GLY A 13 -15.81 1.93 3.64
CA GLY A 13 -15.05 2.87 4.48
C GLY A 13 -13.72 3.32 3.88
N GLU A 14 -13.15 2.51 2.99
CA GLU A 14 -11.84 2.80 2.37
C GLU A 14 -11.94 3.66 1.12
N VAL A 15 -13.08 3.70 0.47
CA VAL A 15 -13.26 4.37 -0.83
C VAL A 15 -12.90 5.84 -0.75
N LYS A 16 -13.36 6.55 0.29
CA LYS A 16 -13.20 8.01 0.41
C LYS A 16 -11.75 8.46 0.47
N HIS A 17 -10.95 7.84 1.33
CA HIS A 17 -9.56 8.26 1.49
C HIS A 17 -8.69 7.79 0.31
N LEU A 18 -8.93 6.60 -0.24
CA LEU A 18 -8.24 6.14 -1.45
C LEU A 18 -8.59 7.00 -2.66
N ALA A 19 -9.85 7.40 -2.81
CA ALA A 19 -10.26 8.34 -3.86
C ALA A 19 -9.60 9.72 -3.70
N ARG A 20 -9.54 10.26 -2.46
CA ARG A 20 -8.82 11.52 -2.18
C ARG A 20 -7.34 11.43 -2.58
N TYR A 21 -6.69 10.33 -2.22
CA TYR A 21 -5.28 10.14 -2.56
C TYR A 21 -5.08 9.98 -4.08
N SER A 22 -5.98 9.26 -4.75
CA SER A 22 -5.98 9.13 -6.22
C SER A 22 -6.10 10.49 -6.92
N LYS A 23 -6.92 11.41 -6.40
CA LYS A 23 -7.01 12.79 -6.94
C LYS A 23 -5.70 13.53 -6.84
N VAL A 24 -4.99 13.45 -5.71
CA VAL A 24 -3.66 14.07 -5.55
C VAL A 24 -2.66 13.51 -6.57
N ILE A 25 -2.72 12.22 -6.87
CA ILE A 25 -1.90 11.63 -7.93
C ILE A 25 -2.30 12.20 -9.29
N MET A 26 -3.58 12.28 -9.63
CA MET A 26 -4.07 12.82 -10.91
C MET A 26 -3.74 14.31 -11.09
N GLU A 27 -3.81 15.11 -10.04
CA GLU A 27 -3.42 16.52 -10.08
C GLU A 27 -1.94 16.71 -10.45
N ASN A 28 -1.08 15.83 -9.95
CA ASN A 28 0.35 15.84 -10.25
C ASN A 28 0.69 15.14 -11.58
N TYR A 29 -0.10 14.14 -11.98
CA TYR A 29 0.09 13.29 -13.16
C TYR A 29 -1.24 13.16 -13.94
N PRO A 30 -1.66 14.18 -14.72
CA PRO A 30 -2.99 14.22 -15.35
C PRO A 30 -3.29 13.11 -16.36
N GLU A 31 -2.24 12.49 -16.92
CA GLU A 31 -2.37 11.39 -17.89
C GLU A 31 -2.44 10.01 -17.25
N VAL A 32 -2.41 9.93 -15.90
CA VAL A 32 -2.46 8.65 -15.19
C VAL A 32 -3.85 8.01 -15.29
N GLU A 33 -3.88 6.73 -15.59
CA GLU A 33 -5.08 5.90 -15.50
C GLU A 33 -5.22 5.37 -14.05
N ILE A 34 -6.35 5.66 -13.41
CA ILE A 34 -6.71 5.14 -12.09
C ILE A 34 -7.73 4.02 -12.25
N VAL A 35 -7.44 2.86 -11.69
CA VAL A 35 -8.29 1.66 -11.83
C VAL A 35 -8.61 1.09 -10.45
N GLY A 36 -9.88 1.06 -10.08
CA GLY A 36 -10.37 0.38 -8.89
C GLY A 36 -10.45 -1.13 -9.08
N LEU A 37 -9.99 -1.89 -8.09
CA LEU A 37 -10.09 -3.34 -8.05
C LEU A 37 -10.76 -3.76 -6.74
N PHE A 38 -11.87 -4.47 -6.85
CA PHE A 38 -12.50 -5.19 -5.75
C PHE A 38 -12.19 -6.68 -5.88
N ILE A 39 -11.70 -7.30 -4.79
CA ILE A 39 -11.40 -8.72 -4.76
C ILE A 39 -12.32 -9.38 -3.75
N HIS A 40 -13.07 -10.37 -4.19
CA HIS A 40 -13.95 -11.15 -3.32
C HIS A 40 -13.51 -12.63 -3.25
N PRO A 41 -13.78 -13.31 -2.12
CA PRO A 41 -13.43 -14.72 -1.97
C PRO A 41 -14.08 -15.59 -3.04
N ASP A 42 -13.43 -16.69 -3.40
CA ASP A 42 -14.04 -17.74 -4.23
C ASP A 42 -15.23 -18.36 -3.51
N ILE A 43 -16.41 -18.02 -3.99
CA ILE A 43 -17.67 -18.45 -3.40
C ILE A 43 -17.94 -19.92 -3.70
N GLN A 44 -17.48 -20.41 -4.86
CA GLN A 44 -17.70 -21.79 -5.28
C GLN A 44 -16.84 -22.77 -4.47
N GLU A 45 -15.58 -22.45 -4.21
CA GLU A 45 -14.70 -23.32 -3.43
C GLU A 45 -15.18 -23.49 -1.98
N HIS A 46 -15.72 -22.44 -1.37
CA HIS A 46 -16.29 -22.49 -0.03
C HIS A 46 -17.55 -23.36 0.03
N SER A 47 -18.43 -23.25 -0.96
CA SER A 47 -19.65 -24.05 -1.05
C SER A 47 -19.37 -25.55 -1.12
N TYR A 48 -18.41 -25.97 -1.96
CA TYR A 48 -18.06 -27.40 -2.09
C TYR A 48 -17.47 -27.99 -0.81
N LYS A 49 -16.76 -27.22 0.00
CA LYS A 49 -16.21 -27.67 1.30
C LYS A 49 -17.29 -27.81 2.36
N GLU A 50 -18.24 -26.90 2.40
CA GLU A 50 -19.40 -26.94 3.31
C GLU A 50 -20.37 -28.07 2.95
N PHE A 51 -20.69 -28.28 1.66
CA PHE A 51 -21.59 -29.36 1.19
C PHE A 51 -21.08 -30.77 1.45
N ARG A 52 -19.76 -30.99 1.54
CA ARG A 52 -19.18 -32.32 1.81
C ARG A 52 -19.45 -32.84 3.23
N GLY A 53 -19.88 -32.02 4.16
CA GLY A 53 -20.16 -32.37 5.55
C GLY A 53 -21.65 -32.55 5.90
N VAL A 54 -22.56 -32.25 4.96
CA VAL A 54 -24.00 -32.13 5.21
C VAL A 54 -24.74 -33.38 4.74
N GLY A 55 -25.45 -34.02 5.63
CA GLY A 55 -26.03 -35.37 5.46
C GLY A 55 -27.56 -35.44 5.39
N GLY A 56 -28.25 -34.46 4.75
CA GLY A 56 -29.71 -34.53 4.58
C GLY A 56 -30.28 -33.44 3.66
N ASP A 57 -31.43 -33.69 3.02
CA ASP A 57 -32.09 -32.77 2.07
C ASP A 57 -32.47 -31.41 2.68
N TYR A 58 -32.71 -31.36 3.99
CA TYR A 58 -33.07 -30.12 4.70
C TYR A 58 -31.86 -29.18 4.87
N ASP A 59 -30.72 -29.77 5.16
CA ASP A 59 -29.47 -29.05 5.34
C ASP A 59 -28.95 -28.45 4.01
N ILE A 60 -29.22 -29.10 2.87
CA ILE A 60 -28.83 -28.63 1.54
C ILE A 60 -29.57 -27.33 1.17
N LYS A 61 -30.86 -27.26 1.46
CA LYS A 61 -31.64 -26.04 1.15
C LYS A 61 -31.21 -24.86 1.98
N GLU A 62 -30.97 -25.05 3.27
CA GLU A 62 -30.49 -23.98 4.16
C GLU A 62 -29.11 -23.47 3.72
N ALA A 63 -28.19 -24.38 3.34
CA ALA A 63 -26.89 -24.03 2.80
C ALA A 63 -26.96 -23.31 1.45
N MET A 64 -27.92 -23.64 0.59
CA MET A 64 -28.17 -22.92 -0.67
C MET A 64 -28.71 -21.50 -0.41
N ASP A 65 -29.65 -21.35 0.51
CA ASP A 65 -30.22 -20.05 0.88
C ASP A 65 -29.14 -19.12 1.51
N GLU A 66 -28.27 -19.67 2.35
CA GLU A 66 -27.10 -18.96 2.89
C GLU A 66 -26.10 -18.54 1.81
N HIS A 67 -25.86 -19.40 0.84
CA HIS A 67 -24.95 -19.12 -0.28
C HIS A 67 -25.50 -17.97 -1.15
N GLU A 68 -26.78 -18.02 -1.51
CA GLU A 68 -27.44 -16.94 -2.26
C GLU A 68 -27.39 -15.60 -1.51
N LEU A 69 -27.57 -15.63 -0.19
CA LEU A 69 -27.45 -14.46 0.68
C LEU A 69 -26.01 -13.89 0.71
N LYS A 70 -25.00 -14.75 0.74
CA LYS A 70 -23.59 -14.34 0.67
C LYS A 70 -23.28 -13.65 -0.66
N ILE A 71 -23.70 -14.27 -1.78
CA ILE A 71 -23.55 -13.67 -3.12
C ILE A 71 -24.23 -12.32 -3.22
N ALA A 72 -25.48 -12.22 -2.77
CA ALA A 72 -26.24 -10.97 -2.81
C ALA A 72 -25.53 -9.85 -2.03
N LYS A 73 -24.99 -10.15 -0.84
CA LYS A 73 -24.22 -9.19 -0.03
C LYS A 73 -22.94 -8.73 -0.71
N ILE A 74 -22.18 -9.64 -1.30
CA ILE A 74 -20.95 -9.31 -2.04
C ILE A 74 -21.29 -8.41 -3.21
N THR A 75 -22.30 -8.76 -4.01
CA THR A 75 -22.76 -7.96 -5.15
C THR A 75 -23.24 -6.57 -4.72
N GLU A 76 -23.97 -6.47 -3.63
CA GLU A 76 -24.42 -5.19 -3.07
C GLU A 76 -23.21 -4.33 -2.66
N THR A 77 -22.25 -4.91 -1.92
CA THR A 77 -21.03 -4.23 -1.48
C THR A 77 -20.18 -3.77 -2.68
N GLU A 78 -19.98 -4.64 -3.67
CA GLU A 78 -19.26 -4.31 -4.91
C GLU A 78 -19.92 -3.12 -5.63
N ASN A 79 -21.24 -3.13 -5.80
CA ASN A 79 -21.95 -2.05 -6.45
C ASN A 79 -21.79 -0.71 -5.72
N LYS A 80 -21.90 -0.71 -4.39
CA LYS A 80 -21.70 0.50 -3.57
C LYS A 80 -20.28 1.05 -3.70
N ILE A 81 -19.28 0.18 -3.56
CA ILE A 81 -17.87 0.55 -3.70
C ILE A 81 -17.60 1.12 -5.08
N ARG A 82 -18.08 0.44 -6.14
CA ARG A 82 -17.92 0.88 -7.52
C ARG A 82 -18.53 2.26 -7.74
N ASP A 83 -19.80 2.42 -7.37
CA ASP A 83 -20.56 3.65 -7.63
C ASP A 83 -19.95 4.83 -6.85
N GLU A 84 -19.54 4.65 -5.59
CA GLU A 84 -18.85 5.66 -4.80
C GLU A 84 -17.47 5.99 -5.37
N PHE A 85 -16.68 4.99 -5.78
CA PHE A 85 -15.36 5.21 -6.35
C PHE A 85 -15.43 5.96 -7.68
N LEU A 86 -16.26 5.49 -8.62
CA LEU A 86 -16.40 6.11 -9.95
C LEU A 86 -17.02 7.53 -9.87
N SER A 87 -17.89 7.79 -8.90
CA SER A 87 -18.40 9.15 -8.66
C SER A 87 -17.36 10.07 -8.03
N SER A 88 -16.41 9.50 -7.29
CA SER A 88 -15.37 10.24 -6.57
C SER A 88 -14.12 10.51 -7.42
N VAL A 89 -13.78 9.68 -8.38
CA VAL A 89 -12.55 9.80 -9.19
C VAL A 89 -12.93 9.89 -10.67
N GLU A 90 -12.81 11.08 -11.24
CA GLU A 90 -13.09 11.29 -12.66
C GLU A 90 -12.24 10.38 -13.56
N LYS A 91 -12.84 9.85 -14.62
CA LYS A 91 -12.19 8.99 -15.62
C LYS A 91 -11.58 7.70 -15.04
N ALA A 92 -11.85 7.36 -13.79
CA ALA A 92 -11.43 6.07 -13.27
C ALA A 92 -12.23 4.94 -13.93
N SER A 93 -11.63 3.76 -13.99
CA SER A 93 -12.32 2.50 -14.29
C SER A 93 -12.37 1.62 -13.05
N PHE A 94 -13.21 0.60 -13.09
CA PHE A 94 -13.38 -0.34 -11.99
C PHE A 94 -13.68 -1.73 -12.53
N TYR A 95 -13.12 -2.75 -11.87
CA TYR A 95 -13.46 -4.15 -12.11
C TYR A 95 -13.33 -4.96 -10.83
N SER A 96 -13.92 -6.16 -10.82
CA SER A 96 -13.80 -7.11 -9.71
C SER A 96 -13.12 -8.41 -10.16
N LYS A 97 -12.54 -9.10 -9.20
CA LYS A 97 -11.93 -10.42 -9.36
C LYS A 97 -12.29 -11.31 -8.19
N GLU A 98 -12.42 -12.58 -8.47
CA GLU A 98 -12.60 -13.63 -7.48
C GLU A 98 -11.26 -14.29 -7.15
N GLY A 99 -11.02 -14.62 -5.87
CA GLY A 99 -9.86 -15.40 -5.46
C GLY A 99 -9.19 -14.94 -4.17
N ASP A 100 -7.99 -15.45 -3.94
CA ASP A 100 -7.12 -15.05 -2.82
C ASP A 100 -6.57 -13.64 -3.04
N ILE A 101 -6.75 -12.76 -2.04
CA ILE A 101 -6.46 -11.34 -2.16
C ILE A 101 -4.99 -11.08 -2.53
N PRO A 102 -3.98 -11.62 -1.81
CA PRO A 102 -2.57 -11.40 -2.17
C PRO A 102 -2.22 -11.93 -3.55
N GLU A 103 -2.71 -13.10 -3.92
CA GLU A 103 -2.42 -13.73 -5.22
C GLU A 103 -3.02 -12.92 -6.38
N VAL A 104 -4.30 -12.60 -6.29
CA VAL A 104 -5.00 -11.82 -7.32
C VAL A 104 -4.35 -10.45 -7.48
N LEU A 105 -4.10 -9.74 -6.37
CA LEU A 105 -3.51 -8.41 -6.43
C LEU A 105 -2.09 -8.43 -7.03
N MET A 106 -1.25 -9.41 -6.69
CA MET A 106 0.08 -9.54 -7.29
C MET A 106 0.04 -9.82 -8.78
N ASN A 107 -0.91 -10.65 -9.22
CA ASN A 107 -1.09 -10.95 -10.63
C ASN A 107 -1.55 -9.72 -11.42
N GLU A 108 -2.53 -8.98 -10.90
CA GLU A 108 -3.03 -7.75 -11.53
C GLU A 108 -1.97 -6.64 -11.55
N LEU A 109 -1.18 -6.49 -10.50
CA LEU A 109 -0.10 -5.49 -10.41
C LEU A 109 0.93 -5.58 -11.54
N ARG A 110 1.04 -6.70 -12.25
CA ARG A 110 1.94 -6.84 -13.40
C ARG A 110 1.64 -5.85 -14.51
N LEU A 111 0.39 -5.38 -14.60
CA LEU A 111 -0.12 -4.46 -15.62
C LEU A 111 -0.12 -2.99 -15.15
N PHE A 112 0.35 -2.71 -13.94
CA PHE A 112 0.33 -1.40 -13.32
C PHE A 112 1.72 -0.96 -12.87
N ASP A 113 1.90 0.33 -12.66
CA ASP A 113 3.16 0.87 -12.13
C ASP A 113 3.25 0.72 -10.63
N MET A 114 2.12 0.84 -9.94
CA MET A 114 2.00 0.68 -8.48
C MET A 114 0.57 0.39 -8.05
N ALA A 115 0.40 -0.01 -6.77
CA ALA A 115 -0.91 -0.09 -6.12
C ALA A 115 -1.07 0.93 -4.98
N LEU A 116 -2.32 1.38 -4.79
CA LEU A 116 -2.79 2.01 -3.57
C LEU A 116 -3.58 0.99 -2.76
N VAL A 117 -3.22 0.86 -1.50
CA VAL A 117 -3.87 -0.06 -0.54
C VAL A 117 -4.19 0.72 0.72
N SER A 118 -5.39 0.53 1.26
CA SER A 118 -5.76 1.16 2.52
C SER A 118 -4.84 0.71 3.65
N LYS A 119 -4.36 1.69 4.41
CA LYS A 119 -3.57 1.45 5.63
C LYS A 119 -4.50 1.42 6.83
N THR A 120 -4.81 0.24 7.30
CA THR A 120 -5.58 0.03 8.53
C THR A 120 -4.70 0.20 9.78
N GLU A 121 -5.32 0.37 10.95
CA GLU A 121 -4.60 0.47 12.24
C GLU A 121 -3.77 -0.79 12.54
N LYS A 122 -4.21 -1.95 12.05
CA LYS A 122 -3.48 -3.22 12.19
C LYS A 122 -3.19 -3.81 10.82
N ILE A 123 -1.95 -4.17 10.60
CA ILE A 123 -1.54 -4.86 9.37
C ILE A 123 -1.95 -6.32 9.47
N GLY A 124 -3.03 -6.67 8.76
CA GLY A 124 -3.57 -8.02 8.66
C GLY A 124 -2.64 -9.00 7.94
N HIS A 125 -3.04 -10.28 7.92
CA HIS A 125 -2.28 -11.35 7.28
C HIS A 125 -2.04 -11.08 5.79
N ASP A 126 -3.09 -10.78 5.04
CA ASP A 126 -3.02 -10.59 3.58
C ASP A 126 -2.10 -9.43 3.19
N LEU A 127 -2.20 -8.31 3.92
CA LEU A 127 -1.31 -7.18 3.68
C LEU A 127 0.15 -7.53 4.01
N ARG A 128 0.42 -8.34 5.05
CA ARG A 128 1.79 -8.81 5.35
C ARG A 128 2.35 -9.68 4.25
N GLU A 129 1.57 -10.64 3.74
CA GLU A 129 2.00 -11.51 2.64
C GLU A 129 2.24 -10.69 1.36
N LEU A 130 1.36 -9.76 1.06
CA LEU A 130 1.52 -8.83 -0.05
C LEU A 130 2.82 -8.02 0.08
N LEU A 131 3.10 -7.41 1.25
CA LEU A 131 4.29 -6.60 1.49
C LEU A 131 5.59 -7.41 1.48
N LYS A 132 5.54 -8.72 1.68
CA LYS A 132 6.71 -9.61 1.55
C LYS A 132 6.97 -10.04 0.11
N SER A 133 5.93 -10.15 -0.73
CA SER A 133 6.00 -10.83 -2.02
C SER A 133 5.84 -9.92 -3.22
N HIS A 134 5.41 -8.65 -3.04
CA HIS A 134 5.16 -7.72 -4.14
C HIS A 134 6.40 -7.47 -5.00
N ASN A 135 6.17 -7.30 -6.29
CA ASN A 135 7.18 -7.00 -7.29
C ASN A 135 7.08 -5.56 -7.86
N LYS A 136 6.00 -4.88 -7.56
CA LYS A 136 5.71 -3.50 -7.91
C LYS A 136 5.49 -2.68 -6.64
N PRO A 137 5.75 -1.38 -6.66
CA PRO A 137 5.54 -0.53 -5.49
C PRO A 137 4.11 -0.53 -4.98
N ILE A 138 3.99 -0.43 -3.67
CA ILE A 138 2.72 -0.29 -2.97
C ILE A 138 2.77 0.98 -2.12
N ILE A 139 1.71 1.77 -2.16
CA ILE A 139 1.51 2.87 -1.22
C ILE A 139 0.41 2.46 -0.25
N LEU A 140 0.77 2.38 1.03
CA LEU A 140 -0.19 2.24 2.11
C LEU A 140 -0.76 3.61 2.44
N VAL A 141 -2.05 3.79 2.23
CA VAL A 141 -2.74 5.08 2.37
C VAL A 141 -3.59 5.07 3.64
N PRO A 142 -3.21 5.81 4.71
CA PRO A 142 -4.05 5.98 5.90
C PRO A 142 -5.25 6.90 5.59
N ASP A 143 -6.31 6.83 6.39
CA ASP A 143 -7.41 7.79 6.27
C ASP A 143 -7.02 9.16 6.88
N LEU A 144 -6.83 10.15 6.00
CA LEU A 144 -6.51 11.53 6.35
C LEU A 144 -7.48 12.48 5.65
N GLU A 145 -7.66 13.66 6.21
CA GLU A 145 -8.50 14.71 5.59
C GLU A 145 -7.91 15.26 4.29
N SER A 146 -6.58 15.34 4.20
CA SER A 146 -5.86 15.82 3.01
C SER A 146 -4.51 15.13 2.85
N TYR A 147 -3.98 15.16 1.62
CA TYR A 147 -2.69 14.60 1.26
C TYR A 147 -1.87 15.58 0.43
N SER A 148 -0.55 15.44 0.49
CA SER A 148 0.41 16.11 -0.39
C SER A 148 1.53 15.12 -0.77
N LEU A 149 2.37 15.51 -1.73
CA LEU A 149 3.57 14.80 -2.19
C LEU A 149 4.82 15.69 -2.12
N ASP A 150 4.81 16.73 -1.28
CA ASP A 150 5.87 17.74 -1.27
C ASP A 150 7.05 17.34 -0.39
N ARG A 151 6.79 16.74 0.77
CA ARG A 151 7.79 16.45 1.81
C ARG A 151 7.98 14.93 1.94
N ILE A 152 9.01 14.43 1.31
CA ILE A 152 9.31 13.00 1.28
C ILE A 152 10.39 12.67 2.30
N LEU A 153 10.08 11.72 3.20
CA LEU A 153 11.02 11.16 4.17
C LEU A 153 11.46 9.77 3.74
N VAL A 154 12.75 9.52 3.73
CA VAL A 154 13.34 8.20 3.49
C VAL A 154 13.84 7.63 4.81
N ALA A 155 13.31 6.49 5.24
CA ALA A 155 13.87 5.72 6.35
C ALA A 155 15.01 4.85 5.81
N ASP A 156 16.22 5.38 5.84
CA ASP A 156 17.39 4.78 5.20
C ASP A 156 18.17 3.91 6.20
N ASP A 157 18.05 2.61 6.06
CA ASP A 157 18.82 1.60 6.80
C ASP A 157 20.10 1.17 6.06
N GLN A 158 20.50 1.89 5.02
CA GLN A 158 21.61 1.56 4.13
C GLN A 158 21.45 0.21 3.44
N GLY A 159 20.26 -0.38 3.49
CA GLY A 159 19.92 -1.66 2.87
C GLY A 159 19.62 -1.52 1.38
N LEU A 160 19.78 -2.64 0.66
CA LEU A 160 19.47 -2.69 -0.77
C LEU A 160 17.98 -2.45 -1.04
N GLU A 161 17.11 -2.81 -0.11
CA GLU A 161 15.66 -2.71 -0.34
C GLU A 161 15.16 -1.26 -0.22
N VAL A 162 15.69 -0.47 0.72
CA VAL A 162 15.34 0.97 0.75
C VAL A 162 15.93 1.69 -0.46
N ASN A 163 17.14 1.35 -0.86
CA ASN A 163 17.76 1.91 -2.06
C ASN A 163 16.87 1.64 -3.30
N LYS A 164 16.41 0.40 -3.51
CA LYS A 164 15.46 0.06 -4.57
C LYS A 164 14.17 0.88 -4.48
N SER A 165 13.61 1.03 -3.28
CA SER A 165 12.39 1.82 -3.07
C SER A 165 12.58 3.27 -3.48
N VAL A 166 13.71 3.89 -3.10
CA VAL A 166 14.05 5.28 -3.49
C VAL A 166 14.15 5.40 -5.01
N PHE A 167 14.87 4.50 -5.68
CA PHE A 167 14.99 4.54 -7.15
C PHE A 167 13.66 4.29 -7.86
N LYS A 168 12.85 3.36 -7.38
CA LYS A 168 11.50 3.13 -7.92
C LYS A 168 10.61 4.36 -7.70
N PHE A 169 10.65 4.95 -6.50
CA PHE A 169 9.93 6.19 -6.21
C PHE A 169 10.29 7.29 -7.20
N MET A 170 11.58 7.58 -7.37
CA MET A 170 12.06 8.61 -8.31
C MET A 170 11.68 8.34 -9.76
N SER A 171 11.61 7.07 -10.17
CA SER A 171 11.20 6.72 -11.53
C SER A 171 9.71 6.96 -11.79
N ILE A 172 8.89 6.84 -10.75
CA ILE A 172 7.44 7.05 -10.76
C ILE A 172 7.12 8.54 -10.54
N PHE A 173 7.60 9.10 -9.44
CA PHE A 173 7.32 10.47 -9.00
C PHE A 173 8.45 11.42 -9.42
N GLN A 174 8.62 11.60 -10.72
CA GLN A 174 9.75 12.35 -11.31
C GLN A 174 9.79 13.83 -10.92
N LYS A 175 8.61 14.42 -10.61
CA LYS A 175 8.47 15.82 -10.24
C LYS A 175 8.91 16.13 -8.80
N VAL A 176 9.08 15.13 -7.95
CA VAL A 176 9.60 15.31 -6.60
C VAL A 176 11.10 15.57 -6.68
N GLU A 177 11.54 16.68 -6.13
CA GLU A 177 12.94 17.14 -6.23
C GLU A 177 13.67 17.08 -4.89
N GLU A 178 12.97 17.23 -3.76
CA GLU A 178 13.57 17.29 -2.43
C GLU A 178 13.17 16.12 -1.55
N PHE A 179 14.16 15.56 -0.86
CA PHE A 179 14.02 14.44 0.06
C PHE A 179 14.71 14.76 1.38
N LYS A 180 14.16 14.25 2.47
CA LYS A 180 14.85 14.09 3.74
C LYS A 180 15.15 12.61 3.95
N ALA A 181 16.32 12.28 4.43
CA ALA A 181 16.66 10.92 4.83
C ALA A 181 16.97 10.88 6.32
N ILE A 182 16.63 9.78 6.96
CA ILE A 182 16.96 9.51 8.34
C ILE A 182 17.62 8.14 8.45
N THR A 183 18.77 8.10 9.13
CA THR A 183 19.47 6.88 9.53
C THR A 183 19.49 6.80 11.05
N VAL A 184 19.40 5.59 11.60
CA VAL A 184 19.39 5.37 13.04
C VAL A 184 20.47 4.36 13.41
N ASP A 185 21.27 4.68 14.42
CA ASP A 185 22.43 3.88 14.89
C ASP A 185 23.48 3.59 13.81
N ILE A 186 23.61 4.47 12.82
CA ILE A 186 24.62 4.40 11.76
C ILE A 186 25.34 5.75 11.73
N SER A 187 26.65 5.73 11.85
CA SER A 187 27.44 6.96 11.87
C SER A 187 27.53 7.59 10.47
N GLN A 188 27.73 8.89 10.42
CA GLN A 188 27.88 9.63 9.16
C GLN A 188 29.04 9.10 8.30
N GLU A 189 30.11 8.59 8.94
CA GLU A 189 31.28 8.05 8.24
C GLU A 189 31.00 6.70 7.56
N GLU A 190 30.00 5.96 8.07
CA GLU A 190 29.60 4.63 7.54
C GLU A 190 28.57 4.72 6.43
N VAL A 191 27.87 5.87 6.33
CA VAL A 191 26.79 6.04 5.37
C VAL A 191 27.34 6.22 3.96
N LYS A 192 26.92 5.34 3.07
CA LYS A 192 27.05 5.53 1.62
C LYS A 192 25.82 6.30 1.16
N ASP A 193 25.83 7.61 1.35
CA ASP A 193 24.70 8.44 1.05
C ASP A 193 24.42 8.59 -0.46
N LEU A 194 23.21 9.00 -0.79
CA LEU A 194 22.78 9.23 -2.15
C LEU A 194 23.02 10.68 -2.61
N THR A 195 23.59 11.54 -1.79
CA THR A 195 23.68 12.99 -2.04
C THR A 195 24.30 13.29 -3.40
N PHE A 196 25.49 12.75 -3.67
CA PHE A 196 26.20 12.96 -4.94
C PHE A 196 25.38 12.47 -6.15
N TYR A 197 24.70 11.32 -6.01
CA TYR A 197 23.86 10.80 -7.09
C TYR A 197 22.66 11.69 -7.33
N MET A 198 21.97 12.12 -6.26
CA MET A 198 20.80 12.98 -6.32
C MET A 198 21.12 14.34 -6.97
N GLU A 199 22.22 14.97 -6.57
CA GLU A 199 22.69 16.22 -7.16
C GLU A 199 22.90 16.12 -8.67
N ARG A 200 23.49 15.01 -9.13
CA ARG A 200 23.73 14.79 -10.57
C ARG A 200 22.47 14.66 -11.41
N ILE A 201 21.36 14.25 -10.81
CA ILE A 201 20.05 14.15 -11.48
C ILE A 201 19.14 15.33 -11.15
N GLY A 202 19.68 16.40 -10.55
CA GLY A 202 18.93 17.61 -10.21
C GLY A 202 17.96 17.47 -9.03
N LYS A 203 18.23 16.51 -8.13
CA LYS A 203 17.45 16.29 -6.91
C LYS A 203 18.30 16.52 -5.68
N LYS A 204 17.65 16.77 -4.55
CA LYS A 204 18.30 17.04 -3.27
C LYS A 204 17.86 16.02 -2.22
N ILE A 205 18.80 15.55 -1.40
CA ILE A 205 18.52 14.73 -0.23
C ILE A 205 19.32 15.24 0.97
N ASP A 206 18.62 15.55 2.06
CA ASP A 206 19.22 16.00 3.31
C ASP A 206 19.19 14.85 4.32
N TYR A 207 20.37 14.40 4.78
CA TYR A 207 20.52 13.31 5.74
C TYR A 207 20.48 13.80 7.18
N ASN A 208 19.75 13.10 8.03
CA ASN A 208 19.75 13.22 9.48
C ASN A 208 20.24 11.91 10.10
N PHE A 209 21.11 12.03 11.10
CA PHE A 209 21.73 10.92 11.80
C PHE A 209 21.24 10.94 13.26
N GLU A 210 20.60 9.85 13.66
CA GLU A 210 20.00 9.73 15.00
C GLU A 210 20.46 8.45 15.68
N GLU A 211 20.45 8.47 17.02
CA GLU A 211 20.73 7.29 17.85
C GLU A 211 19.53 6.97 18.72
N GLY A 212 19.19 5.68 18.88
CA GLY A 212 18.13 5.25 19.79
C GLY A 212 17.05 4.37 19.22
N SER A 213 15.80 4.56 19.63
CA SER A 213 14.67 3.75 19.21
C SER A 213 14.24 4.13 17.79
N VAL A 214 14.43 3.19 16.86
CA VAL A 214 14.04 3.36 15.45
C VAL A 214 12.58 3.76 15.31
N ASP A 215 11.68 3.14 16.10
CA ASP A 215 10.25 3.37 16.06
C ASP A 215 9.90 4.81 16.45
N GLU A 216 10.43 5.27 17.59
CA GLU A 216 10.17 6.61 18.10
C GLU A 216 10.72 7.70 17.17
N ILE A 217 11.90 7.45 16.60
CA ILE A 217 12.56 8.38 15.69
C ILE A 217 11.76 8.49 14.40
N ILE A 218 11.41 7.35 13.76
CA ILE A 218 10.60 7.34 12.53
C ILE A 218 9.25 8.03 12.78
N LEU A 219 8.57 7.73 13.89
CA LEU A 219 7.31 8.36 14.25
C LEU A 219 7.44 9.88 14.40
N ASN A 220 8.50 10.36 15.04
CA ASN A 220 8.72 11.79 15.20
C ASN A 220 8.96 12.49 13.86
N TYR A 221 9.85 11.98 13.02
CA TYR A 221 10.14 12.57 11.72
C TYR A 221 8.94 12.46 10.76
N SER A 222 8.15 11.39 10.86
CA SER A 222 6.96 11.22 10.01
C SER A 222 5.89 12.29 10.22
N LYS A 223 5.87 12.97 11.37
CA LYS A 223 4.91 14.07 11.63
C LYS A 223 5.10 15.24 10.67
N GLU A 224 6.32 15.46 10.21
CA GLU A 224 6.70 16.58 9.36
C GLU A 224 6.75 16.25 7.87
N CYS A 225 6.55 14.98 7.48
CA CYS A 225 6.52 14.56 6.10
C CYS A 225 5.10 14.35 5.57
N ASP A 226 4.99 14.23 4.26
CA ASP A 226 3.74 13.91 3.56
C ASP A 226 3.71 12.44 3.14
N MET A 227 4.88 11.84 2.92
CA MET A 227 5.04 10.42 2.64
C MET A 227 6.36 9.90 3.21
N LEU A 228 6.32 8.66 3.70
CA LEU A 228 7.49 7.89 4.14
C LEU A 228 7.86 6.87 3.08
N ILE A 229 9.13 6.80 2.69
CA ILE A 229 9.69 5.73 1.87
C ILE A 229 10.40 4.74 2.77
N MET A 230 10.09 3.45 2.62
CA MET A 230 10.72 2.35 3.34
C MET A 230 11.15 1.25 2.38
N GLY A 231 12.10 0.43 2.81
CA GLY A 231 12.44 -0.81 2.12
C GLY A 231 11.36 -1.89 2.24
N ASN A 232 11.44 -2.91 1.38
CA ASN A 232 10.54 -4.07 1.43
C ASN A 232 10.68 -4.83 2.76
N LEU A 233 9.57 -5.27 3.33
CA LEU A 233 9.51 -5.97 4.63
C LEU A 233 10.31 -7.28 4.68
N LYS A 234 10.63 -7.88 3.54
CA LYS A 234 11.29 -9.19 3.49
C LYS A 234 12.77 -9.17 3.89
N ARG A 235 13.47 -8.05 3.69
CA ARG A 235 14.94 -7.96 3.82
C ARG A 235 15.45 -6.65 4.42
N SER A 236 14.59 -5.71 4.78
CA SER A 236 15.04 -4.47 5.39
C SER A 236 15.50 -4.71 6.83
N PHE A 237 16.71 -4.30 7.14
CA PHE A 237 17.28 -4.36 8.49
C PHE A 237 16.45 -3.52 9.49
N MET A 238 15.97 -2.36 9.08
CA MET A 238 15.05 -1.55 9.89
C MET A 238 13.76 -2.29 10.16
N VAL A 239 13.17 -2.90 9.14
CA VAL A 239 11.94 -3.69 9.30
C VAL A 239 12.19 -4.93 10.15
N GLU A 240 13.34 -5.60 10.02
CA GLU A 240 13.70 -6.71 10.88
C GLU A 240 13.93 -6.27 12.34
N LYS A 241 14.58 -5.13 12.56
CA LYS A 241 14.68 -4.48 13.88
C LYS A 241 13.29 -4.06 14.38
N LEU A 242 12.46 -3.49 13.52
CA LEU A 242 11.08 -3.14 13.79
C LEU A 242 10.25 -4.38 14.16
N ILE A 243 10.32 -5.48 13.42
CA ILE A 243 9.59 -6.72 13.70
C ILE A 243 10.06 -7.39 14.99
N ARG A 244 11.35 -7.44 15.25
CA ARG A 244 11.93 -8.08 16.45
C ARG A 244 11.62 -7.32 17.75
N LYS A 245 11.41 -6.00 17.70
CA LYS A 245 11.14 -5.13 18.86
C LYS A 245 9.69 -4.63 18.96
N GLY A 246 8.77 -5.17 18.16
CA GLY A 246 7.38 -4.67 18.07
C GLY A 246 7.12 -3.80 16.83
N GLY A 247 7.95 -3.84 15.86
CA GLY A 247 8.12 -2.85 14.80
C GLY A 247 7.14 -2.87 13.64
N ILE A 248 6.22 -3.83 13.57
CA ILE A 248 4.97 -3.64 12.82
C ILE A 248 4.20 -2.48 13.47
N LYS A 249 4.37 -2.29 14.77
CA LYS A 249 3.74 -1.24 15.53
C LYS A 249 4.08 0.18 15.02
N ALA A 250 5.33 0.47 14.70
CA ALA A 250 5.67 1.79 14.13
C ALA A 250 5.04 2.01 12.75
N LEU A 251 5.04 0.98 11.88
CA LEU A 251 4.33 1.07 10.60
C LEU A 251 2.81 1.23 10.81
N GLU A 252 2.22 0.59 11.83
CA GLU A 252 0.83 0.76 12.22
C GLU A 252 0.55 2.17 12.78
N GLU A 253 1.47 2.74 13.55
CA GLU A 253 1.34 4.04 14.21
C GLU A 253 1.63 5.24 13.28
N VAL A 254 2.47 5.07 12.24
CA VAL A 254 2.73 6.13 11.26
C VAL A 254 1.43 6.52 10.54
N ARG A 255 0.98 7.76 10.74
CA ARG A 255 -0.24 8.30 10.11
C ARG A 255 0.09 9.11 8.84
N LYS A 256 0.90 8.54 7.98
CA LYS A 256 1.26 9.11 6.68
C LYS A 256 1.25 8.00 5.62
N PRO A 257 1.04 8.34 4.36
CA PRO A 257 1.26 7.40 3.27
C PRO A 257 2.65 6.80 3.35
N VAL A 258 2.74 5.47 3.14
CA VAL A 258 4.02 4.75 3.16
C VAL A 258 4.24 4.09 1.81
N PHE A 259 5.30 4.50 1.13
CA PHE A 259 5.75 3.90 -0.13
C PHE A 259 6.73 2.77 0.15
N ILE A 260 6.45 1.58 -0.39
CA ILE A 260 7.27 0.37 -0.29
C ILE A 260 7.52 -0.13 -1.71
N GLY A 261 8.80 -0.16 -2.11
CA GLY A 261 9.21 -0.42 -3.48
C GLY A 261 9.93 -1.74 -3.75
#